data_fcf28f03d0578d283feb7df5ae5028de
#
_entry.id   fcf28f03d0578d283feb7df5ae5028de
#
_cell.length_a   1.000
_cell.length_b   1.000
_cell.length_c   1.000
_cell.angle_alpha   90.00
_cell.angle_beta   90.00
_cell.angle_gamma   90.00
#
_symmetry.space_group_name_H-M   'P 1'
#
loop_
_entity.id
_entity.type
_entity.pdbx_description
1 polymer ?
#
loop_
_entity_poly.entity_id
_entity_poly.type
_entity_poly.pdbx_seq_one_letter_code
_entity_poly.pdbx_strand_id
1 'polypeptide(L)'
;MIKIFAKAWEQNSKDLEKWFAETPQSEYDNYETIWNKILEVIVNPTWTADYMKFNTNKTVEIDHGDYQGTLIFLTPTNAYQPCGSEYVVTEVYYGSCSGCDTLLGISCYGEDLPNEQQVKDYMTLALHLLQKAKPLYSDHGEWVENWWGEEIAEVKEDD
;
A
#
# COMPACT_ATOMS: atom_id res chain seq x y z
N MET A 1 5.14 -2.30 11.66
CA MET A 1 4.10 -1.50 10.97
C MET A 1 3.89 -0.20 11.74
N ILE A 2 3.80 0.90 11.04
CA ILE A 2 3.46 2.19 11.63
C ILE A 2 2.07 2.11 12.26
N LYS A 3 1.91 2.62 13.47
CA LYS A 3 0.65 2.51 14.25
C LYS A 3 -0.57 3.02 13.49
N ILE A 4 -0.41 4.12 12.78
CA ILE A 4 -1.46 4.73 11.98
C ILE A 4 -1.94 3.81 10.86
N PHE A 5 -1.03 3.10 10.20
CA PHE A 5 -1.37 2.15 9.14
C PHE A 5 -2.09 0.93 9.71
N ALA A 6 -1.72 0.49 10.92
CA ALA A 6 -2.43 -0.59 11.61
C ALA A 6 -3.89 -0.20 11.90
N LYS A 7 -4.12 1.01 12.42
CA LYS A 7 -5.47 1.52 12.65
C LYS A 7 -6.26 1.70 11.35
N ALA A 8 -5.62 2.23 10.32
CA ALA A 8 -6.22 2.38 9.00
C ALA A 8 -6.67 1.03 8.43
N TRP A 9 -5.84 0.01 8.56
CA TRP A 9 -6.18 -1.36 8.16
C TRP A 9 -7.40 -1.89 8.91
N GLU A 10 -7.42 -1.78 10.23
CA GLU A 10 -8.56 -2.22 11.05
C GLU A 10 -9.87 -1.55 10.65
N GLN A 11 -9.81 -0.27 10.25
CA GLN A 11 -10.99 0.50 9.89
C GLN A 11 -11.48 0.26 8.46
N ASN A 12 -10.57 0.07 7.51
CA ASN A 12 -10.86 0.16 6.08
C ASN A 12 -10.56 -1.12 5.29
N SER A 13 -10.04 -2.17 5.92
CA SER A 13 -9.65 -3.40 5.20
C SER A 13 -10.81 -4.08 4.45
N LYS A 14 -12.03 -3.96 4.95
CA LYS A 14 -13.22 -4.52 4.26
C LYS A 14 -13.50 -3.85 2.91
N ASP A 15 -13.18 -2.58 2.77
CA ASP A 15 -13.34 -1.87 1.50
C ASP A 15 -12.33 -2.37 0.45
N LEU A 16 -11.10 -2.67 0.90
CA LEU A 16 -10.09 -3.29 0.03
C LEU A 16 -10.47 -4.72 -0.35
N GLU A 17 -10.96 -5.51 0.59
CA GLU A 17 -11.45 -6.87 0.34
C GLU A 17 -12.57 -6.88 -0.71
N LYS A 18 -13.51 -5.96 -0.60
CA LYS A 18 -14.59 -5.76 -1.57
C LYS A 18 -14.03 -5.39 -2.95
N TRP A 19 -13.06 -4.49 -3.00
CA TRP A 19 -12.42 -4.12 -4.26
C TRP A 19 -11.79 -5.33 -4.96
N PHE A 20 -11.05 -6.18 -4.23
CA PHE A 20 -10.48 -7.41 -4.79
C PHE A 20 -11.56 -8.37 -5.29
N ALA A 21 -12.64 -8.53 -4.53
CA ALA A 21 -13.73 -9.44 -4.91
C ALA A 21 -14.49 -8.99 -6.17
N GLU A 22 -14.53 -7.69 -6.44
CA GLU A 22 -15.32 -7.09 -7.52
C GLU A 22 -14.48 -6.62 -8.70
N THR A 23 -13.15 -6.77 -8.66
CA THR A 23 -12.24 -6.24 -9.68
C THR A 23 -11.37 -7.34 -10.25
N PRO A 24 -11.36 -7.55 -11.58
CA PRO A 24 -10.42 -8.46 -12.22
C PRO A 24 -8.98 -8.07 -11.89
N GLN A 25 -8.15 -9.06 -11.61
CA GLN A 25 -6.74 -8.85 -11.28
C GLN A 25 -5.86 -9.39 -12.40
N SER A 26 -4.65 -8.82 -12.54
CA SER A 26 -3.63 -9.32 -13.44
C SER A 26 -2.55 -10.04 -12.65
N GLU A 27 -2.00 -11.12 -13.20
CA GLU A 27 -0.83 -11.79 -12.64
C GLU A 27 0.48 -11.06 -12.94
N TYR A 28 0.47 -10.16 -13.94
CA TYR A 28 1.63 -9.39 -14.37
C TYR A 28 1.43 -7.91 -14.04
N ASP A 29 2.50 -7.27 -13.60
CA ASP A 29 2.57 -5.82 -13.38
C ASP A 29 1.49 -5.24 -12.44
N ASN A 30 0.94 -6.06 -11.54
CA ASN A 30 -0.18 -5.67 -10.69
C ASN A 30 0.24 -5.19 -9.29
N TYR A 31 1.50 -5.31 -8.92
CA TYR A 31 1.98 -4.89 -7.60
C TYR A 31 1.79 -3.39 -7.36
N GLU A 32 2.12 -2.55 -8.33
CA GLU A 32 1.91 -1.10 -8.23
C GLU A 32 0.43 -0.75 -8.10
N THR A 33 -0.43 -1.39 -8.89
CA THR A 33 -1.88 -1.18 -8.82
C THR A 33 -2.42 -1.54 -7.43
N ILE A 34 -2.01 -2.65 -6.87
CA ILE A 34 -2.39 -3.08 -5.52
C ILE A 34 -1.87 -2.09 -4.47
N TRP A 35 -0.60 -1.70 -4.57
CA TRP A 35 -0.02 -0.71 -3.66
C TRP A 35 -0.76 0.62 -3.69
N ASN A 36 -1.03 1.15 -4.86
CA ASN A 36 -1.79 2.39 -5.02
C ASN A 36 -3.20 2.26 -4.44
N LYS A 37 -3.85 1.11 -4.65
CA LYS A 37 -5.18 0.87 -4.09
C LYS A 37 -5.16 0.78 -2.56
N ILE A 38 -4.13 0.20 -1.97
CA ILE A 38 -3.94 0.21 -0.51
C ILE A 38 -3.89 1.65 0.02
N LEU A 39 -3.10 2.52 -0.60
CA LEU A 39 -3.01 3.91 -0.20
C LEU A 39 -4.35 4.64 -0.34
N GLU A 40 -5.06 4.44 -1.46
CA GLU A 40 -6.34 5.10 -1.74
C GLU A 40 -7.47 4.67 -0.81
N VAL A 41 -7.56 3.38 -0.52
CA VAL A 41 -8.71 2.78 0.18
C VAL A 41 -8.46 2.60 1.68
N ILE A 42 -7.22 2.28 2.07
CA ILE A 42 -6.88 2.02 3.47
C ILE A 42 -6.36 3.29 4.14
N VAL A 43 -5.33 3.91 3.57
CA VAL A 43 -4.54 4.95 4.26
C VAL A 43 -5.17 6.33 4.10
N ASN A 44 -5.42 6.76 2.87
CA ASN A 44 -5.91 8.11 2.58
C ASN A 44 -7.24 8.48 3.27
N PRO A 45 -8.20 7.55 3.47
CA PRO A 45 -9.44 7.89 4.18
C PRO A 45 -9.24 8.28 5.66
N THR A 46 -8.09 7.98 6.24
CA THR A 46 -7.77 8.37 7.62
C THR A 46 -7.34 9.83 7.73
N TRP A 47 -6.95 10.47 6.62
CA TRP A 47 -6.51 11.86 6.57
C TRP A 47 -7.65 12.80 6.22
N THR A 48 -7.79 13.88 6.97
CA THR A 48 -8.75 14.97 6.67
C THR A 48 -8.16 15.99 5.71
N ALA A 49 -6.88 16.34 5.89
CA ALA A 49 -6.19 17.32 5.07
C ALA A 49 -5.70 16.67 3.75
N ASP A 50 -6.06 17.26 2.62
CA ASP A 50 -5.70 16.73 1.30
C ASP A 50 -4.20 16.66 1.07
N TYR A 51 -3.44 17.64 1.57
CA TYR A 51 -1.97 17.67 1.43
C TYR A 51 -1.26 16.49 2.14
N MET A 52 -1.93 15.82 3.06
CA MET A 52 -1.40 14.65 3.77
C MET A 52 -1.72 13.33 3.07
N LYS A 53 -2.70 13.31 2.18
CA LYS A 53 -3.05 12.12 1.41
C LYS A 53 -1.94 11.80 0.41
N PHE A 54 -1.68 10.53 0.23
CA PHE A 54 -0.71 10.07 -0.76
C PHE A 54 -1.25 10.22 -2.18
N ASN A 55 -0.41 10.73 -3.07
CA ASN A 55 -0.73 10.92 -4.48
C ASN A 55 -0.29 9.72 -5.30
N THR A 56 -1.20 8.78 -5.50
CA THR A 56 -0.91 7.52 -6.21
C THR A 56 -0.61 7.72 -7.70
N ASN A 57 -0.98 8.86 -8.29
CA ASN A 57 -0.59 9.20 -9.66
C ASN A 57 0.90 9.51 -9.80
N LYS A 58 1.60 9.74 -8.69
CA LYS A 58 3.03 10.03 -8.64
C LYS A 58 3.86 8.90 -8.02
N THR A 59 3.30 7.72 -7.89
CA THR A 59 4.06 6.55 -7.46
C THR A 59 5.19 6.26 -8.44
N VAL A 60 6.38 6.05 -7.91
CA VAL A 60 7.57 5.65 -8.67
C VAL A 60 7.90 4.21 -8.33
N GLU A 61 8.05 3.37 -9.35
CA GLU A 61 8.55 2.01 -9.22
C GLU A 61 10.05 1.99 -9.53
N ILE A 62 10.82 1.33 -8.67
CA ILE A 62 12.23 1.05 -8.87
C ILE A 62 12.40 -0.46 -8.99
N ASP A 63 12.92 -0.90 -10.13
CA ASP A 63 13.19 -2.30 -10.44
C ASP A 63 14.59 -2.42 -11.06
N HIS A 64 15.44 -3.23 -10.45
CA HIS A 64 16.78 -3.56 -10.94
C HIS A 64 16.96 -5.05 -11.22
N GLY A 65 15.87 -5.84 -11.18
CA GLY A 65 15.89 -7.26 -11.50
C GLY A 65 15.60 -7.52 -12.98
N ASP A 66 15.99 -8.70 -13.45
CA ASP A 66 15.62 -9.18 -14.78
C ASP A 66 14.44 -10.18 -14.71
N TYR A 67 14.69 -11.38 -14.16
CA TYR A 67 13.67 -12.42 -13.99
C TYR A 67 13.15 -12.50 -12.57
N GLN A 68 13.88 -11.94 -11.64
CA GLN A 68 13.55 -11.89 -10.23
C GLN A 68 14.23 -10.68 -9.60
N GLY A 69 13.68 -10.17 -8.53
CA GLY A 69 14.22 -9.02 -7.85
C GLY A 69 13.27 -8.46 -6.80
N THR A 70 13.56 -7.25 -6.38
CA THR A 70 12.72 -6.49 -5.46
C THR A 70 12.20 -5.25 -6.16
N LEU A 71 10.88 -5.09 -6.19
CA LEU A 71 10.24 -3.85 -6.58
C LEU A 71 10.17 -2.93 -5.36
N ILE A 72 10.53 -1.68 -5.55
CA ILE A 72 10.40 -0.64 -4.54
C ILE A 72 9.44 0.41 -5.06
N PHE A 73 8.43 0.75 -4.27
CA PHE A 73 7.45 1.78 -4.60
C PHE A 73 7.63 2.98 -3.67
N LEU A 74 7.74 4.17 -4.29
CA LEU A 74 7.75 5.45 -3.58
C LEU A 74 6.53 6.26 -3.98
N THR A 75 5.77 6.73 -3.00
CA THR A 75 4.61 7.57 -3.25
C THR A 75 4.66 8.82 -2.38
N PRO A 76 4.63 10.02 -2.99
CA PRO A 76 4.59 11.28 -2.25
C PRO A 76 3.18 11.59 -1.75
N THR A 77 3.10 12.45 -0.75
CA THR A 77 1.85 13.12 -0.40
C THR A 77 1.48 14.19 -1.45
N ASN A 78 0.30 14.80 -1.30
CA ASN A 78 -0.14 15.95 -2.10
C ASN A 78 0.50 17.28 -1.67
N ALA A 79 1.47 17.27 -0.79
CA ALA A 79 2.20 18.48 -0.40
C ALA A 79 2.84 19.17 -1.62
N TYR A 80 2.92 20.50 -1.60
CA TYR A 80 3.41 21.28 -2.75
C TYR A 80 4.84 20.90 -3.17
N GLN A 81 5.71 20.66 -2.24
CA GLN A 81 7.08 20.17 -2.48
C GLN A 81 7.40 19.13 -1.41
N PRO A 82 6.94 17.88 -1.58
CA PRO A 82 7.10 16.89 -0.53
C PRO A 82 8.58 16.64 -0.23
N CYS A 83 8.92 16.68 1.05
CA CYS A 83 10.25 16.29 1.53
C CYS A 83 10.31 14.77 1.76
N GLY A 84 11.48 14.24 2.10
CA GLY A 84 11.67 12.79 2.25
C GLY A 84 10.76 12.14 3.31
N SER A 85 10.34 12.87 4.34
CA SER A 85 9.38 12.38 5.35
C SER A 85 7.94 12.31 4.84
N GLU A 86 7.64 12.96 3.73
CA GLU A 86 6.32 12.97 3.08
C GLU A 86 6.22 11.98 1.90
N TYR A 87 7.19 11.10 1.76
CA TYR A 87 7.16 9.94 0.88
C TYR A 87 6.98 8.68 1.72
N VAL A 88 6.10 7.80 1.29
CA VAL A 88 6.03 6.42 1.79
C VAL A 88 6.74 5.49 0.83
N VAL A 89 7.52 4.57 1.37
CA VAL A 89 8.20 3.52 0.61
C VAL A 89 7.77 2.15 1.10
N THR A 90 7.56 1.24 0.18
CA THR A 90 7.40 -0.20 0.45
C THR A 90 8.17 -1.01 -0.57
N GLU A 91 8.27 -2.30 -0.33
CA GLU A 91 8.96 -3.23 -1.22
C GLU A 91 8.25 -4.57 -1.30
N VAL A 92 8.43 -5.25 -2.43
CA VAL A 92 7.96 -6.61 -2.64
C VAL A 92 8.94 -7.37 -3.52
N TYR A 93 9.22 -8.61 -3.14
CA TYR A 93 10.00 -9.52 -3.98
C TYR A 93 9.12 -10.08 -5.10
N TYR A 94 9.67 -10.17 -6.29
CA TYR A 94 9.03 -10.83 -7.42
C TYR A 94 9.96 -11.88 -8.03
N GLY A 95 9.37 -12.86 -8.71
CA GLY A 95 10.10 -13.95 -9.34
C GLY A 95 9.47 -14.41 -10.63
N SER A 96 10.03 -15.45 -11.23
CA SER A 96 9.60 -15.98 -12.53
C SER A 96 8.72 -17.21 -12.44
N CYS A 97 8.34 -17.65 -11.24
CA CYS A 97 7.52 -18.84 -11.04
C CYS A 97 6.51 -18.65 -9.91
N SER A 98 5.46 -19.47 -9.92
CA SER A 98 4.39 -19.43 -8.90
C SER A 98 4.87 -19.72 -7.46
N GLY A 99 6.00 -20.38 -7.31
CA GLY A 99 6.60 -20.62 -5.99
C GLY A 99 7.49 -19.47 -5.48
N CYS A 100 7.87 -18.53 -6.35
CA CYS A 100 8.77 -17.43 -6.03
C CYS A 100 8.14 -16.04 -6.23
N ASP A 101 6.94 -15.97 -6.75
CA ASP A 101 6.20 -14.72 -6.97
C ASP A 101 4.77 -14.87 -6.44
N THR A 102 4.37 -13.94 -5.58
CA THR A 102 3.07 -14.01 -4.90
C THR A 102 1.91 -13.87 -5.90
N LEU A 103 1.98 -12.96 -6.86
CA LEU A 103 0.92 -12.77 -7.85
C LEU A 103 0.78 -14.00 -8.74
N LEU A 104 1.88 -14.56 -9.22
CA LEU A 104 1.86 -15.82 -9.97
C LEU A 104 1.33 -16.99 -9.13
N GLY A 105 1.65 -17.02 -7.84
CA GLY A 105 1.16 -18.00 -6.88
C GLY A 105 -0.36 -17.93 -6.64
N ILE A 106 -0.94 -16.73 -6.63
CA ILE A 106 -2.38 -16.53 -6.51
C ILE A 106 -3.12 -16.98 -7.77
N SER A 107 -2.51 -16.82 -8.93
CA SER A 107 -2.99 -17.37 -10.22
C SER A 107 -4.41 -16.93 -10.59
N CYS A 108 -4.73 -15.65 -10.47
CA CYS A 108 -5.96 -15.09 -10.99
C CYS A 108 -5.70 -14.52 -12.37
N TYR A 109 -6.34 -15.08 -13.40
CA TYR A 109 -6.06 -14.75 -14.80
C TYR A 109 -7.22 -14.05 -15.50
N GLY A 110 -6.87 -13.15 -16.39
CA GLY A 110 -7.80 -12.59 -17.37
C GLY A 110 -8.87 -11.70 -16.76
N GLU A 111 -10.09 -11.84 -17.28
CA GLU A 111 -11.24 -11.03 -16.86
C GLU A 111 -12.06 -11.68 -15.73
N ASP A 112 -11.63 -12.84 -15.25
CA ASP A 112 -12.32 -13.53 -14.17
C ASP A 112 -12.11 -12.80 -12.84
N LEU A 113 -13.16 -12.79 -12.03
CA LEU A 113 -13.05 -12.27 -10.67
C LEU A 113 -12.34 -13.28 -9.76
N PRO A 114 -11.55 -12.80 -8.79
CA PRO A 114 -10.95 -13.68 -7.79
C PRO A 114 -12.00 -14.49 -7.03
N ASN A 115 -11.70 -15.75 -6.76
CA ASN A 115 -12.49 -16.55 -5.84
C ASN A 115 -12.20 -16.15 -4.38
N GLU A 116 -12.94 -16.72 -3.44
CA GLU A 116 -12.81 -16.38 -2.01
C GLU A 116 -11.40 -16.61 -1.47
N GLN A 117 -10.74 -17.70 -1.86
CA GLN A 117 -9.37 -17.97 -1.43
C GLN A 117 -8.37 -16.98 -2.04
N GLN A 118 -8.53 -16.65 -3.31
CA GLN A 118 -7.68 -15.67 -4.00
C GLN A 118 -7.83 -14.28 -3.38
N VAL A 119 -9.04 -13.87 -2.99
CA VAL A 119 -9.25 -12.61 -2.27
C VAL A 119 -8.49 -12.59 -0.94
N LYS A 120 -8.54 -13.69 -0.18
CA LYS A 120 -7.75 -13.81 1.07
C LYS A 120 -6.25 -13.71 0.82
N ASP A 121 -5.77 -14.32 -0.25
CA ASP A 121 -4.36 -14.28 -0.61
C ASP A 121 -3.92 -12.86 -1.03
N TYR A 122 -4.74 -12.15 -1.79
CA TYR A 122 -4.51 -10.74 -2.11
C TYR A 122 -4.53 -9.85 -0.87
N MET A 123 -5.44 -10.08 0.08
CA MET A 123 -5.49 -9.34 1.34
C MET A 123 -4.24 -9.59 2.19
N THR A 124 -3.72 -10.80 2.19
CA THR A 124 -2.45 -11.15 2.85
C THR A 124 -1.27 -10.40 2.21
N LEU A 125 -1.20 -10.38 0.89
CA LEU A 125 -0.19 -9.62 0.15
C LEU A 125 -0.28 -8.12 0.48
N ALA A 126 -1.48 -7.56 0.46
CA ALA A 126 -1.72 -6.16 0.77
C ALA A 126 -1.28 -5.80 2.20
N LEU A 127 -1.60 -6.66 3.16
CA LEU A 127 -1.16 -6.48 4.54
C LEU A 127 0.37 -6.49 4.66
N HIS A 128 1.05 -7.40 3.97
CA HIS A 128 2.52 -7.46 3.96
C HIS A 128 3.13 -6.20 3.36
N LEU A 129 2.59 -5.68 2.27
CA LEU A 129 3.04 -4.41 1.67
C LEU A 129 2.90 -3.25 2.67
N LEU A 130 1.77 -3.17 3.34
CA LEU A 130 1.51 -2.13 4.34
C LEU A 130 2.39 -2.28 5.59
N GLN A 131 2.68 -3.51 6.02
CA GLN A 131 3.57 -3.79 7.15
C GLN A 131 5.02 -3.36 6.89
N LYS A 132 5.47 -3.43 5.66
CA LYS A 132 6.81 -3.00 5.24
C LYS A 132 6.90 -1.49 4.98
N ALA A 133 5.77 -0.81 4.84
CA ALA A 133 5.72 0.60 4.52
C ALA A 133 6.33 1.46 5.61
N LYS A 134 7.14 2.42 5.20
CA LYS A 134 7.83 3.36 6.08
C LYS A 134 8.04 4.70 5.35
N PRO A 135 8.28 5.80 6.07
CA PRO A 135 8.76 7.03 5.46
C PRO A 135 10.08 6.80 4.74
N LEU A 136 10.29 7.45 3.60
CA LEU A 136 11.53 7.34 2.85
C LEU A 136 12.72 7.85 3.69
N TYR A 137 12.51 8.92 4.42
CA TYR A 137 13.52 9.53 5.25
C TYR A 137 12.89 10.08 6.53
N SER A 138 13.51 9.81 7.65
CA SER A 138 13.18 10.48 8.91
C SER A 138 14.49 10.80 9.62
N ASP A 139 14.73 12.07 9.87
CA ASP A 139 15.88 12.52 10.69
C ASP A 139 15.80 11.97 12.13
N HIS A 140 14.58 11.72 12.58
CA HIS A 140 14.28 11.16 13.88
C HIS A 140 13.07 10.22 13.74
N GLY A 141 13.30 8.90 13.73
CA GLY A 141 12.27 7.88 13.51
C GLY A 141 11.02 8.02 14.40
N GLU A 142 11.17 8.55 15.60
CA GLU A 142 10.06 8.85 16.52
C GLU A 142 9.22 10.05 16.07
N TRP A 143 9.81 10.99 15.33
CA TRP A 143 9.15 12.24 14.96
C TRP A 143 8.05 12.04 13.91
N VAL A 144 8.28 11.17 12.96
CA VAL A 144 7.31 10.87 11.90
C VAL A 144 6.11 10.07 12.43
N GLU A 145 6.36 9.14 13.35
CA GLU A 145 5.27 8.42 14.02
C GLU A 145 4.40 9.36 14.85
N ASN A 146 5.01 10.32 15.53
CA ASN A 146 4.28 11.29 16.33
C ASN A 146 3.49 12.28 15.46
N TRP A 147 4.10 12.77 14.38
CA TRP A 147 3.45 13.72 13.48
C TRP A 147 2.23 13.12 12.76
N TRP A 148 2.37 11.89 12.25
CA TRP A 148 1.24 11.18 11.64
C TRP A 148 0.24 10.68 12.69
N GLY A 149 0.67 10.47 13.93
CA GLY A 149 -0.15 9.98 15.03
C GLY A 149 -1.00 11.05 15.71
N GLU A 150 -0.48 12.25 15.85
CA GLU A 150 -1.17 13.36 16.54
C GLU A 150 -2.42 13.82 15.75
N GLU A 151 -2.34 13.89 14.42
CA GLU A 151 -3.45 14.36 13.59
C GLU A 151 -4.62 13.38 13.49
N ILE A 152 -4.36 12.08 13.70
CA ILE A 152 -5.43 11.08 13.78
C ILE A 152 -6.14 11.10 15.14
N ALA A 153 -5.43 11.46 16.21
CA ALA A 153 -6.05 11.60 17.52
C ALA A 153 -7.07 12.74 17.54
N GLU A 154 -6.79 13.85 16.86
CA GLU A 154 -7.71 14.98 16.73
C GLU A 154 -8.97 14.65 15.92
N VAL A 155 -8.85 13.81 14.87
CA VAL A 155 -9.99 13.42 14.04
C VAL A 155 -10.96 12.46 14.74
N LYS A 156 -10.51 11.77 15.78
CA LYS A 156 -11.33 10.78 16.52
C LYS A 156 -12.02 11.31 17.75
N GLU A 157 -11.64 12.48 18.23
CA GLU A 157 -12.29 13.11 19.38
C GLU A 157 -13.56 13.87 18.98
N ASP A 158 -13.77 14.12 17.67
CA ASP A 158 -14.97 14.82 17.15
C ASP A 158 -16.08 13.88 16.62
N ASP A 159 -15.89 12.59 16.75
CA ASP A 159 -16.90 11.56 16.51
C ASP A 159 -17.41 11.01 17.86
#